data_a00b04bae57978a5152c268f24be4e8a
#
_entry.id   a00b04bae57978a5152c268f24be4e8a
#
_cell.length_a   1.000
_cell.length_b   1.000
_cell.length_c   1.000
_cell.angle_alpha   90.00
_cell.angle_beta   90.00
_cell.angle_gamma   90.00
#
_symmetry.space_group_name_H-M   'P 1'
#
loop_
_entity.id
_entity.type
_entity.pdbx_description
1 polymer ?
#
loop_
_entity_poly.entity_id
_entity_poly.type
_entity_poly.pdbx_seq_one_letter_code
_entity_poly.pdbx_strand_id
1 'polypeptide(L)'
;MKAGAVTPGQKDSARVVEMDSPVSGQGEVLVKIIEVGIDGTDMEISQGNMGEAPQGQDFLVLGHEALGEVERISGADLQEGDLVVPLVRRPDGCVNCRSGQSDMCIEGNYKECGILGAHGFLREYLVEEPPFLVKVPRNIKHAAVLTEPVSIVTKGVAQSVEFHSRCANPMQVALVLGAGSLGLLATAFLRLQGIDTHTLDIQPKSSLKGQLVEATGATYLDGREIEIAKLPRQLGNLDLIVQATGSSAVAFQAMSALGVNGVLCLLGVSTGGKQLEIAADHINMEMVQGNRVVFGSVSSNRGHFERAIALLAEIEQRWPGWLARLITRRLPLADFANALRPAPDVIKTVIEMS
;
A
#
# COMPACT_ATOMS: atom_id res chain seq x y z
N MET A 1 -23.48 15.70 1.69
CA MET A 1 -22.83 14.56 1.04
C MET A 1 -22.75 13.38 1.99
N LYS A 2 -22.72 12.16 1.44
CA LYS A 2 -22.56 10.92 2.23
C LYS A 2 -21.10 10.54 2.36
N ALA A 3 -20.74 9.93 3.50
CA ALA A 3 -19.40 9.43 3.76
C ALA A 3 -19.43 8.15 4.61
N GLY A 4 -18.43 7.27 4.45
CA GLY A 4 -18.24 6.07 5.26
C GLY A 4 -17.29 6.37 6.42
N ALA A 5 -17.76 6.22 7.65
CA ALA A 5 -17.04 6.62 8.84
C ALA A 5 -17.04 5.56 9.94
N VAL A 6 -16.08 5.66 10.83
CA VAL A 6 -16.00 4.90 12.09
C VAL A 6 -15.78 5.86 13.27
N THR A 7 -15.98 5.37 14.49
CA THR A 7 -15.51 6.03 15.71
C THR A 7 -14.20 5.35 16.13
N PRO A 8 -13.03 6.02 16.04
CA PRO A 8 -11.74 5.43 16.40
C PRO A 8 -11.74 4.87 17.83
N GLY A 9 -11.08 3.73 18.02
CA GLY A 9 -11.06 3.01 19.30
C GLY A 9 -12.34 2.22 19.61
N GLN A 10 -13.38 2.29 18.76
CA GLN A 10 -14.64 1.58 18.97
C GLN A 10 -14.90 0.58 17.84
N LYS A 11 -14.96 -0.71 18.19
CA LYS A 11 -15.34 -1.79 17.25
C LYS A 11 -16.77 -1.64 16.76
N ASP A 12 -17.02 -2.16 15.54
CA ASP A 12 -18.35 -2.23 14.94
C ASP A 12 -19.06 -0.86 14.84
N SER A 13 -18.29 0.23 14.80
CA SER A 13 -18.79 1.60 14.71
C SER A 13 -18.99 2.10 13.28
N ALA A 14 -18.70 1.27 12.28
CA ALA A 14 -18.78 1.61 10.86
C ALA A 14 -20.22 1.98 10.47
N ARG A 15 -20.38 3.19 9.90
CA ARG A 15 -21.67 3.74 9.48
C ARG A 15 -21.53 4.75 8.35
N VAL A 16 -22.56 4.87 7.54
CA VAL A 16 -22.68 6.02 6.61
C VAL A 16 -23.15 7.23 7.41
N VAL A 17 -22.46 8.35 7.24
CA VAL A 17 -22.79 9.64 7.85
C VAL A 17 -23.15 10.66 6.77
N GLU A 18 -23.96 11.63 7.13
CA GLU A 18 -24.19 12.81 6.30
C GLU A 18 -23.29 13.96 6.77
N MET A 19 -22.66 14.63 5.83
CA MET A 19 -21.78 15.78 6.07
C MET A 19 -22.17 16.92 5.12
N ASP A 20 -21.82 18.13 5.48
CA ASP A 20 -21.95 19.26 4.55
C ASP A 20 -21.08 19.03 3.32
N SER A 21 -21.61 19.38 2.15
CA SER A 21 -20.82 19.34 0.92
C SER A 21 -19.75 20.42 0.96
N PRO A 22 -18.47 20.07 0.68
CA PRO A 22 -17.42 21.06 0.73
C PRO A 22 -17.55 22.07 -0.43
N VAL A 23 -17.10 23.27 -0.20
CA VAL A 23 -17.04 24.34 -1.21
C VAL A 23 -15.59 24.73 -1.39
N SER A 24 -15.08 24.63 -2.63
CA SER A 24 -13.70 25.02 -2.95
C SER A 24 -13.54 26.54 -2.92
N GLY A 25 -12.47 26.97 -2.26
CA GLY A 25 -12.00 28.36 -2.26
C GLY A 25 -11.10 28.68 -3.48
N GLN A 26 -10.53 29.87 -3.46
CA GLN A 26 -9.55 30.27 -4.48
C GLN A 26 -8.28 29.43 -4.34
N GLY A 27 -7.83 28.82 -5.44
CA GLY A 27 -6.63 27.97 -5.47
C GLY A 27 -6.86 26.52 -5.05
N GLU A 28 -8.08 26.15 -4.66
CA GLU A 28 -8.46 24.78 -4.31
C GLU A 28 -9.19 24.07 -5.44
N VAL A 29 -9.19 22.75 -5.39
CA VAL A 29 -9.83 21.85 -6.36
C VAL A 29 -10.95 21.11 -5.67
N LEU A 30 -12.16 21.18 -6.23
CA LEU A 30 -13.26 20.29 -5.87
C LEU A 30 -13.12 19.01 -6.69
N VAL A 31 -13.00 17.89 -6.01
CA VAL A 31 -12.86 16.55 -6.61
C VAL A 31 -14.10 15.74 -6.26
N LYS A 32 -14.76 15.18 -7.26
CA LYS A 32 -15.76 14.14 -7.08
C LYS A 32 -15.06 12.80 -6.97
N ILE A 33 -15.24 12.09 -5.85
CA ILE A 33 -14.65 10.77 -5.68
C ILE A 33 -15.45 9.74 -6.50
N ILE A 34 -14.73 8.92 -7.26
CA ILE A 34 -15.32 7.88 -8.12
C ILE A 34 -15.29 6.53 -7.38
N GLU A 35 -14.14 6.17 -6.82
CA GLU A 35 -13.95 4.91 -6.12
C GLU A 35 -12.87 5.02 -5.05
N VAL A 36 -12.98 4.20 -4.00
CA VAL A 36 -12.04 4.14 -2.88
C VAL A 36 -11.69 2.69 -2.59
N GLY A 37 -10.37 2.39 -2.56
CA GLY A 37 -9.84 1.10 -2.11
C GLY A 37 -9.93 0.96 -0.61
N ILE A 38 -10.18 -0.28 -0.16
CA ILE A 38 -10.16 -0.66 1.26
C ILE A 38 -9.02 -1.67 1.47
N ASP A 39 -8.26 -1.47 2.52
CA ASP A 39 -7.12 -2.30 2.86
C ASP A 39 -7.09 -2.77 4.33
N GLY A 40 -5.95 -3.34 4.75
CA GLY A 40 -5.73 -3.80 6.12
C GLY A 40 -5.77 -2.68 7.15
N THR A 41 -5.32 -1.47 6.81
CA THR A 41 -5.32 -0.30 7.69
C THR A 41 -6.74 0.12 8.05
N ASP A 42 -7.65 0.18 7.07
CA ASP A 42 -9.07 0.47 7.31
C ASP A 42 -9.72 -0.58 8.22
N MET A 43 -9.34 -1.87 8.04
CA MET A 43 -9.82 -2.96 8.89
C MET A 43 -9.31 -2.81 10.32
N GLU A 44 -8.03 -2.49 10.53
CA GLU A 44 -7.44 -2.28 11.87
C GLU A 44 -8.08 -1.08 12.59
N ILE A 45 -8.35 0.01 11.85
CA ILE A 45 -9.07 1.17 12.38
C ILE A 45 -10.50 0.78 12.80
N SER A 46 -11.20 0.00 11.98
CA SER A 46 -12.56 -0.47 12.28
C SER A 46 -12.63 -1.41 13.48
N GLN A 47 -11.54 -2.11 13.78
CA GLN A 47 -11.41 -2.94 14.99
C GLN A 47 -11.03 -2.14 16.25
N GLY A 48 -10.76 -0.84 16.11
CA GLY A 48 -10.34 0.04 17.19
C GLY A 48 -8.88 -0.11 17.61
N ASN A 49 -8.05 -0.73 16.78
CA ASN A 49 -6.63 -0.98 17.08
C ASN A 49 -5.74 0.24 16.77
N MET A 50 -6.20 1.15 15.93
CA MET A 50 -5.50 2.38 15.53
C MET A 50 -6.49 3.41 14.98
N GLY A 51 -5.98 4.57 14.55
CA GLY A 51 -6.75 5.65 13.94
C GLY A 51 -7.08 6.77 14.91
N GLU A 52 -7.19 8.00 14.37
CA GLU A 52 -7.51 9.19 15.13
C GLU A 52 -8.44 10.10 14.33
N ALA A 53 -9.52 10.56 14.97
CA ALA A 53 -10.44 11.53 14.36
C ALA A 53 -9.79 12.92 14.25
N PRO A 54 -10.24 13.77 13.31
CA PRO A 54 -9.85 15.18 13.30
C PRO A 54 -10.18 15.87 14.61
N GLN A 55 -9.36 16.85 14.98
CA GLN A 55 -9.54 17.58 16.23
C GLN A 55 -10.97 18.14 16.36
N GLY A 56 -11.62 17.85 17.49
CA GLY A 56 -12.97 18.30 17.80
C GLY A 56 -14.09 17.46 17.14
N GLN A 57 -13.75 16.34 16.51
CA GLN A 57 -14.71 15.39 15.94
C GLN A 57 -14.63 14.02 16.63
N ASP A 58 -15.76 13.31 16.65
CA ASP A 58 -15.90 12.00 17.28
C ASP A 58 -15.89 10.84 16.26
N PHE A 59 -15.76 11.13 14.98
CA PHE A 59 -15.68 10.15 13.91
C PHE A 59 -14.56 10.45 12.93
N LEU A 60 -14.10 9.40 12.24
CA LEU A 60 -13.12 9.45 11.16
C LEU A 60 -13.77 8.90 9.88
N VAL A 61 -13.80 9.69 8.82
CA VAL A 61 -14.10 9.17 7.48
C VAL A 61 -12.90 8.31 7.05
N LEU A 62 -13.16 7.06 6.66
CA LEU A 62 -12.13 6.11 6.24
C LEU A 62 -11.65 6.33 4.79
N GLY A 63 -10.76 5.45 4.36
CA GLY A 63 -10.26 5.34 2.99
C GLY A 63 -9.12 6.31 2.70
N HIS A 64 -8.02 5.76 2.23
CA HIS A 64 -6.81 6.51 1.86
C HIS A 64 -6.30 6.15 0.46
N GLU A 65 -6.97 5.24 -0.24
CA GLU A 65 -6.72 4.86 -1.63
C GLU A 65 -7.89 5.35 -2.50
N ALA A 66 -7.78 6.44 -3.22
CA ALA A 66 -8.91 6.98 -3.96
C ALA A 66 -8.57 7.36 -5.40
N LEU A 67 -9.58 7.23 -6.26
CA LEU A 67 -9.64 7.85 -7.58
C LEU A 67 -10.78 8.85 -7.59
N GLY A 68 -10.52 10.07 -8.05
CA GLY A 68 -11.52 11.11 -8.25
C GLY A 68 -11.41 11.77 -9.61
N GLU A 69 -12.39 12.60 -9.90
CA GLU A 69 -12.45 13.46 -11.09
C GLU A 69 -12.59 14.92 -10.65
N VAL A 70 -11.84 15.81 -11.26
CA VAL A 70 -11.91 17.26 -10.99
C VAL A 70 -13.27 17.78 -11.43
N GLU A 71 -14.08 18.21 -10.47
CA GLU A 71 -15.42 18.78 -10.71
C GLU A 71 -15.33 20.30 -10.94
N ARG A 72 -14.45 20.97 -10.18
CA ARG A 72 -14.22 22.42 -10.27
C ARG A 72 -12.80 22.76 -9.86
N ILE A 73 -12.24 23.73 -10.56
CA ILE A 73 -10.89 24.24 -10.26
C ILE A 73 -10.84 25.77 -10.46
N SER A 74 -10.00 26.41 -9.67
CA SER A 74 -9.69 27.84 -9.76
C SER A 74 -8.18 28.03 -9.81
N GLY A 75 -7.60 27.87 -11.03
CA GLY A 75 -6.22 28.26 -11.35
C GLY A 75 -5.11 27.27 -10.94
N ALA A 76 -4.96 26.18 -11.69
CA ALA A 76 -3.83 25.26 -11.59
C ALA A 76 -3.61 24.49 -12.91
N ASP A 77 -2.60 23.62 -12.98
CA ASP A 77 -2.31 22.77 -14.15
C ASP A 77 -3.32 21.61 -14.35
N LEU A 78 -4.40 21.58 -13.55
CA LEU A 78 -5.50 20.65 -13.65
C LEU A 78 -6.67 21.29 -14.41
N GLN A 79 -7.53 20.45 -14.99
CA GLN A 79 -8.74 20.88 -15.70
C GLN A 79 -9.94 20.07 -15.21
N GLU A 80 -11.14 20.66 -15.33
CA GLU A 80 -12.39 19.92 -15.08
C GLU A 80 -12.44 18.66 -15.94
N GLY A 81 -12.83 17.54 -15.32
CA GLY A 81 -12.82 16.22 -15.94
C GLY A 81 -11.47 15.49 -15.89
N ASP A 82 -10.40 16.09 -15.36
CA ASP A 82 -9.15 15.35 -15.13
C ASP A 82 -9.33 14.30 -14.03
N LEU A 83 -8.78 13.11 -14.26
CA LEU A 83 -8.71 12.08 -13.24
C LEU A 83 -7.52 12.34 -12.33
N VAL A 84 -7.75 12.23 -11.02
CA VAL A 84 -6.74 12.52 -9.99
C VAL A 84 -6.77 11.48 -8.86
N VAL A 85 -5.61 11.26 -8.26
CA VAL A 85 -5.47 10.54 -6.98
C VAL A 85 -4.93 11.48 -5.92
N PRO A 86 -5.55 11.57 -4.74
CA PRO A 86 -5.07 12.42 -3.66
C PRO A 86 -3.95 11.74 -2.87
N LEU A 87 -2.97 12.51 -2.43
CA LEU A 87 -1.93 12.04 -1.51
C LEU A 87 -2.53 11.80 -0.12
N VAL A 88 -1.94 10.88 0.63
CA VAL A 88 -2.44 10.50 1.96
C VAL A 88 -1.92 11.41 3.05
N ARG A 89 -0.59 11.63 3.09
CA ARG A 89 0.06 12.34 4.20
C ARG A 89 0.10 13.85 3.98
N ARG A 90 -0.27 14.60 5.03
CA ARG A 90 -0.16 16.05 5.11
C ARG A 90 1.06 16.42 5.95
N PRO A 91 2.00 17.23 5.41
CA PRO A 91 3.25 17.59 6.08
C PRO A 91 3.02 18.45 7.31
N ASP A 92 3.93 18.35 8.29
CA ASP A 92 3.95 19.20 9.48
C ASP A 92 4.95 20.36 9.40
N GLY A 93 5.73 20.43 8.32
CA GLY A 93 6.70 21.49 8.09
C GLY A 93 8.09 21.24 8.67
N CYS A 94 8.43 20.03 9.13
CA CYS A 94 9.80 19.67 9.50
C CYS A 94 10.76 19.73 8.29
N VAL A 95 12.07 19.55 8.50
CA VAL A 95 13.08 19.66 7.43
C VAL A 95 12.80 18.70 6.26
N ASN A 96 12.41 17.46 6.56
CA ASN A 96 12.08 16.47 5.52
C ASN A 96 10.78 16.84 4.78
N CYS A 97 9.77 17.29 5.52
CA CYS A 97 8.51 17.75 4.91
C CYS A 97 8.73 18.92 3.94
N ARG A 98 9.56 19.90 4.32
CA ARG A 98 9.88 21.06 3.45
C ARG A 98 10.71 20.67 2.22
N SER A 99 11.44 19.57 2.26
CA SER A 99 12.15 19.04 1.09
C SER A 99 11.34 18.05 0.25
N GLY A 100 10.02 17.97 0.48
CA GLY A 100 9.12 17.09 -0.29
C GLY A 100 9.10 15.64 0.17
N GLN A 101 9.77 15.32 1.28
CA GLN A 101 9.85 13.98 1.87
C GLN A 101 8.93 13.86 3.09
N SER A 102 7.64 14.17 2.92
CA SER A 102 6.65 14.10 4.01
C SER A 102 6.50 12.69 4.58
N ASP A 103 6.76 11.67 3.76
CA ASP A 103 6.82 10.26 4.15
C ASP A 103 7.96 9.91 5.11
N MET A 104 8.96 10.79 5.22
CA MET A 104 10.11 10.68 6.12
C MET A 104 10.06 11.75 7.24
N CYS A 105 8.86 12.19 7.62
CA CYS A 105 8.68 13.18 8.69
C CYS A 105 9.33 12.71 9.99
N ILE A 106 10.09 13.63 10.64
CA ILE A 106 10.84 13.34 11.87
C ILE A 106 10.18 13.87 13.15
N GLU A 107 9.23 14.81 13.02
CA GLU A 107 8.55 15.38 14.19
C GLU A 107 7.26 14.64 14.56
N GLY A 108 6.68 13.88 13.61
CA GLY A 108 5.52 13.04 13.85
C GLY A 108 4.18 13.79 13.97
N ASN A 109 4.16 15.10 13.75
CA ASN A 109 2.92 15.92 13.83
C ASN A 109 2.15 15.95 12.51
N TYR A 110 2.53 15.13 11.55
CA TYR A 110 1.80 14.99 10.28
C TYR A 110 0.40 14.44 10.50
N LYS A 111 -0.46 14.63 9.50
CA LYS A 111 -1.76 13.98 9.44
C LYS A 111 -1.81 13.01 8.27
N GLU A 112 -2.65 11.98 8.36
CA GLU A 112 -2.91 11.04 7.27
C GLU A 112 -4.41 10.91 7.04
N CYS A 113 -4.83 11.24 5.82
CA CYS A 113 -6.23 11.20 5.44
C CYS A 113 -6.78 9.77 5.58
N GLY A 114 -7.86 9.61 6.35
CA GLY A 114 -8.48 8.33 6.61
C GLY A 114 -7.82 7.49 7.70
N ILE A 115 -6.71 7.98 8.29
CA ILE A 115 -5.92 7.21 9.27
C ILE A 115 -5.68 8.05 10.54
N LEU A 116 -5.08 9.23 10.42
CA LEU A 116 -4.58 9.98 11.56
C LEU A 116 -4.91 11.47 11.43
N GLY A 117 -5.84 11.97 12.27
CA GLY A 117 -6.12 13.39 12.45
C GLY A 117 -6.69 14.14 11.23
N ALA A 118 -7.04 13.42 10.14
CA ALA A 118 -7.68 13.98 8.95
C ALA A 118 -8.67 12.97 8.35
N HIS A 119 -9.84 13.48 7.92
CA HIS A 119 -10.83 12.66 7.22
C HIS A 119 -10.27 12.09 5.91
N GLY A 120 -10.60 10.83 5.63
CA GLY A 120 -10.25 10.11 4.42
C GLY A 120 -11.11 10.44 3.21
N PHE A 121 -10.98 9.62 2.20
CA PHE A 121 -11.55 9.84 0.88
C PHE A 121 -12.86 9.07 0.64
N LEU A 122 -13.32 8.26 1.61
CA LEU A 122 -14.59 7.52 1.49
C LEU A 122 -15.79 8.47 1.69
N ARG A 123 -15.90 9.46 0.80
CA ARG A 123 -16.93 10.49 0.75
C ARG A 123 -17.17 10.94 -0.70
N GLU A 124 -18.34 11.49 -1.00
CA GLU A 124 -18.72 11.85 -2.36
C GLU A 124 -17.85 12.96 -2.96
N TYR A 125 -17.41 13.93 -2.15
CA TYR A 125 -16.61 15.08 -2.61
C TYR A 125 -15.46 15.37 -1.65
N LEU A 126 -14.36 15.84 -2.21
CA LEU A 126 -13.15 16.29 -1.54
C LEU A 126 -12.78 17.68 -2.05
N VAL A 127 -12.42 18.59 -1.18
CA VAL A 127 -11.69 19.82 -1.54
C VAL A 127 -10.24 19.64 -1.15
N GLU A 128 -9.33 19.94 -2.08
CA GLU A 128 -7.90 19.71 -1.88
C GLU A 128 -7.05 20.77 -2.60
N GLU A 129 -5.86 21.02 -2.07
CA GLU A 129 -4.87 21.84 -2.76
C GLU A 129 -4.19 21.07 -3.90
N PRO A 130 -3.88 21.71 -5.04
CA PRO A 130 -3.27 21.04 -6.20
C PRO A 130 -1.98 20.26 -5.90
N PRO A 131 -1.08 20.67 -4.98
CA PRO A 131 0.10 19.89 -4.64
C PRO A 131 -0.19 18.50 -4.06
N PHE A 132 -1.40 18.28 -3.55
CA PHE A 132 -1.81 16.98 -2.99
C PHE A 132 -2.64 16.13 -3.97
N LEU A 133 -2.74 16.54 -5.23
CA LEU A 133 -3.43 15.81 -6.28
C LEU A 133 -2.44 15.40 -7.38
N VAL A 134 -2.46 14.13 -7.80
CA VAL A 134 -1.64 13.63 -8.90
C VAL A 134 -2.56 13.22 -10.04
N LYS A 135 -2.31 13.76 -11.23
CA LYS A 135 -3.12 13.48 -12.43
C LYS A 135 -2.88 12.06 -12.94
N VAL A 136 -3.97 11.40 -13.31
CA VAL A 136 -3.99 10.01 -13.81
C VAL A 136 -4.36 9.99 -15.29
N PRO A 137 -3.59 9.29 -16.15
CA PRO A 137 -3.96 9.06 -17.53
C PRO A 137 -5.25 8.23 -17.67
N ARG A 138 -6.13 8.60 -18.59
CA ARG A 138 -7.44 7.92 -18.75
C ARG A 138 -7.34 6.43 -19.11
N ASN A 139 -6.27 6.01 -19.79
CA ASN A 139 -6.07 4.62 -20.20
C ASN A 139 -5.86 3.65 -19.04
N ILE A 140 -5.48 4.14 -17.85
CA ILE A 140 -5.33 3.33 -16.63
C ILE A 140 -6.42 3.61 -15.58
N LYS A 141 -7.51 4.31 -15.95
CA LYS A 141 -8.61 4.65 -15.04
C LYS A 141 -9.10 3.42 -14.23
N HIS A 142 -9.24 2.27 -14.91
CA HIS A 142 -9.75 1.02 -14.33
C HIS A 142 -8.89 0.44 -13.19
N ALA A 143 -7.66 0.89 -13.06
CA ALA A 143 -6.71 0.44 -12.04
C ALA A 143 -6.15 1.59 -11.18
N ALA A 144 -6.58 2.83 -11.42
CA ALA A 144 -6.00 4.02 -10.81
C ALA A 144 -6.18 4.07 -9.28
N VAL A 145 -7.22 3.44 -8.74
CA VAL A 145 -7.42 3.28 -7.29
C VAL A 145 -6.26 2.51 -6.62
N LEU A 146 -5.49 1.73 -7.39
CA LEU A 146 -4.31 1.01 -6.90
C LEU A 146 -3.06 1.90 -6.81
N THR A 147 -3.13 3.18 -7.15
CA THR A 147 -1.96 4.08 -7.15
C THR A 147 -1.33 4.19 -5.77
N GLU A 148 -2.14 4.31 -4.71
CA GLU A 148 -1.61 4.38 -3.34
C GLU A 148 -0.79 3.13 -2.99
N PRO A 149 -1.34 1.89 -3.00
CA PRO A 149 -0.55 0.72 -2.65
C PRO A 149 0.65 0.49 -3.59
N VAL A 150 0.56 0.87 -4.87
CA VAL A 150 1.72 0.85 -5.78
C VAL A 150 2.78 1.86 -5.35
N SER A 151 2.39 3.02 -4.81
CA SER A 151 3.34 4.03 -4.33
C SER A 151 4.16 3.52 -3.14
N ILE A 152 3.54 2.73 -2.24
CA ILE A 152 4.22 2.06 -1.13
C ILE A 152 5.25 1.05 -1.65
N VAL A 153 4.85 0.21 -2.61
CA VAL A 153 5.77 -0.75 -3.26
C VAL A 153 6.91 -0.03 -3.97
N THR A 154 6.60 1.03 -4.71
CA THR A 154 7.59 1.83 -5.45
C THR A 154 8.66 2.38 -4.51
N LYS A 155 8.27 2.97 -3.37
CA LYS A 155 9.20 3.43 -2.34
C LYS A 155 10.03 2.30 -1.76
N GLY A 156 9.37 1.23 -1.31
CA GLY A 156 10.06 0.10 -0.67
C GLY A 156 11.09 -0.57 -1.58
N VAL A 157 10.75 -0.79 -2.86
CA VAL A 157 11.68 -1.37 -3.84
C VAL A 157 12.80 -0.38 -4.20
N ALA A 158 12.50 0.92 -4.38
CA ALA A 158 13.53 1.92 -4.67
C ALA A 158 14.57 2.01 -3.54
N GLN A 159 14.14 2.07 -2.28
CA GLN A 159 15.04 2.03 -1.12
C GLN A 159 15.81 0.72 -1.02
N SER A 160 15.19 -0.42 -1.36
CA SER A 160 15.89 -1.70 -1.40
C SER A 160 17.03 -1.72 -2.41
N VAL A 161 16.80 -1.18 -3.62
CA VAL A 161 17.82 -1.03 -4.66
C VAL A 161 18.94 -0.09 -4.19
N GLU A 162 18.60 1.03 -3.55
CA GLU A 162 19.56 1.97 -2.99
C GLU A 162 20.45 1.28 -1.94
N PHE A 163 19.88 0.55 -0.99
CA PHE A 163 20.65 -0.21 0.00
C PHE A 163 21.49 -1.34 -0.61
N HIS A 164 21.00 -1.99 -1.68
CA HIS A 164 21.76 -3.04 -2.38
C HIS A 164 22.92 -2.46 -3.23
N SER A 165 22.83 -1.20 -3.66
CA SER A 165 23.85 -0.55 -4.51
C SER A 165 25.25 -0.46 -3.89
N ARG A 166 25.38 -0.71 -2.58
CA ARG A 166 26.70 -0.92 -1.90
C ARG A 166 27.46 -2.15 -2.43
N CYS A 167 26.77 -3.06 -3.14
CA CYS A 167 27.35 -4.27 -3.72
C CYS A 167 27.62 -4.07 -5.22
N ALA A 168 28.70 -4.69 -5.72
CA ALA A 168 29.05 -4.61 -7.14
C ALA A 168 28.13 -5.49 -8.02
N ASN A 169 27.55 -6.58 -7.46
CA ASN A 169 26.63 -7.45 -8.18
C ASN A 169 25.23 -6.84 -8.21
N PRO A 170 24.50 -6.95 -9.34
CA PRO A 170 23.11 -6.53 -9.40
C PRO A 170 22.23 -7.48 -8.55
N MET A 171 21.09 -6.98 -8.09
CA MET A 171 20.04 -7.78 -7.48
C MET A 171 19.47 -8.76 -8.50
N GLN A 172 19.45 -10.06 -8.19
CA GLN A 172 19.05 -11.10 -9.12
C GLN A 172 17.84 -11.90 -8.64
N VAL A 173 17.78 -12.24 -7.34
CA VAL A 173 16.72 -13.10 -6.79
C VAL A 173 15.96 -12.37 -5.69
N ALA A 174 14.65 -12.33 -5.83
CA ALA A 174 13.75 -11.74 -4.85
C ALA A 174 12.69 -12.73 -4.35
N LEU A 175 12.36 -12.61 -3.07
CA LEU A 175 11.26 -13.31 -2.42
C LEU A 175 10.22 -12.29 -1.94
N VAL A 176 8.97 -12.46 -2.34
CA VAL A 176 7.83 -11.71 -1.82
C VAL A 176 7.05 -12.59 -0.87
N LEU A 177 6.83 -12.13 0.35
CA LEU A 177 6.07 -12.85 1.38
C LEU A 177 4.69 -12.22 1.51
N GLY A 178 3.67 -12.99 1.09
CA GLY A 178 2.28 -12.59 0.98
C GLY A 178 1.87 -12.24 -0.46
N ALA A 179 0.78 -12.84 -0.95
CA ALA A 179 0.15 -12.53 -2.23
C ALA A 179 -1.18 -11.77 -2.05
N GLY A 180 -1.22 -10.83 -1.12
CA GLY A 180 -2.25 -9.79 -1.05
C GLY A 180 -2.02 -8.73 -2.14
N SER A 181 -2.84 -7.67 -2.17
CA SER A 181 -2.71 -6.64 -3.20
C SER A 181 -1.30 -6.04 -3.25
N LEU A 182 -0.72 -5.71 -2.09
CA LEU A 182 0.62 -5.14 -1.99
C LEU A 182 1.71 -6.11 -2.48
N GLY A 183 1.65 -7.38 -2.07
CA GLY A 183 2.62 -8.39 -2.50
C GLY A 183 2.53 -8.74 -3.98
N LEU A 184 1.33 -8.81 -4.56
CA LEU A 184 1.14 -9.02 -5.99
C LEU A 184 1.70 -7.85 -6.81
N LEU A 185 1.48 -6.61 -6.37
CA LEU A 185 2.03 -5.41 -7.00
C LEU A 185 3.58 -5.38 -6.90
N ALA A 186 4.14 -5.79 -5.75
CA ALA A 186 5.59 -5.95 -5.59
C ALA A 186 6.15 -7.02 -6.54
N THR A 187 5.46 -8.15 -6.66
CA THR A 187 5.83 -9.24 -7.59
C THR A 187 5.87 -8.72 -9.02
N ALA A 188 4.82 -8.04 -9.49
CA ALA A 188 4.78 -7.50 -10.83
C ALA A 188 5.89 -6.47 -11.07
N PHE A 189 6.15 -5.58 -10.11
CA PHE A 189 7.21 -4.58 -10.22
C PHE A 189 8.60 -5.23 -10.34
N LEU A 190 8.92 -6.18 -9.48
CA LEU A 190 10.20 -6.88 -9.52
C LEU A 190 10.39 -7.64 -10.82
N ARG A 191 9.34 -8.26 -11.35
CA ARG A 191 9.36 -8.93 -12.66
C ARG A 191 9.58 -7.95 -13.82
N LEU A 192 9.02 -6.74 -13.77
CA LEU A 192 9.33 -5.69 -14.75
C LEU A 192 10.79 -5.28 -14.72
N GLN A 193 11.44 -5.31 -13.54
CA GLN A 193 12.88 -5.06 -13.42
C GLN A 193 13.76 -6.23 -13.87
N GLY A 194 13.16 -7.34 -14.32
CA GLY A 194 13.89 -8.54 -14.74
C GLY A 194 14.44 -9.40 -13.60
N ILE A 195 14.06 -9.12 -12.34
CA ILE A 195 14.52 -9.87 -11.17
C ILE A 195 13.79 -11.21 -11.14
N ASP A 196 14.51 -12.32 -10.90
CA ASP A 196 13.90 -13.62 -10.66
C ASP A 196 13.12 -13.58 -9.33
N THR A 197 11.80 -13.67 -9.43
CA THR A 197 10.91 -13.37 -8.32
C THR A 197 10.09 -14.60 -7.93
N HIS A 198 10.14 -14.92 -6.65
CA HIS A 198 9.35 -15.96 -6.01
C HIS A 198 8.36 -15.32 -5.05
N THR A 199 7.10 -15.76 -5.06
CA THR A 199 6.06 -15.21 -4.18
C THR A 199 5.44 -16.33 -3.37
N LEU A 200 5.50 -16.20 -2.05
CA LEU A 200 4.98 -17.18 -1.10
C LEU A 200 3.69 -16.68 -0.44
N ASP A 201 2.64 -17.48 -0.50
CA ASP A 201 1.38 -17.25 0.23
C ASP A 201 0.82 -18.58 0.75
N ILE A 202 -0.11 -18.52 1.71
CA ILE A 202 -0.76 -19.70 2.31
C ILE A 202 -1.96 -20.21 1.51
N GLN A 203 -2.40 -19.50 0.48
CA GLN A 203 -3.43 -20.00 -0.43
C GLN A 203 -2.86 -21.04 -1.39
N PRO A 204 -3.67 -21.99 -1.91
CA PRO A 204 -3.16 -22.98 -2.86
C PRO A 204 -2.69 -22.31 -4.17
N LYS A 205 -1.71 -22.92 -4.83
CA LYS A 205 -1.20 -22.47 -6.14
C LYS A 205 -2.33 -22.32 -7.19
N SER A 206 -3.38 -23.12 -7.11
CA SER A 206 -4.56 -23.04 -7.99
C SER A 206 -5.47 -21.85 -7.72
N SER A 207 -5.26 -21.12 -6.62
CA SER A 207 -6.04 -19.90 -6.29
C SER A 207 -5.81 -18.78 -7.31
N LEU A 208 -6.69 -17.78 -7.31
CA LEU A 208 -6.50 -16.57 -8.13
C LEU A 208 -5.14 -15.90 -7.83
N LYS A 209 -4.72 -15.87 -6.57
CA LYS A 209 -3.41 -15.31 -6.15
C LYS A 209 -2.25 -16.04 -6.82
N GLY A 210 -2.25 -17.38 -6.78
CA GLY A 210 -1.24 -18.19 -7.46
C GLY A 210 -1.22 -17.97 -8.96
N GLN A 211 -2.40 -17.93 -9.61
CA GLN A 211 -2.53 -17.65 -11.03
C GLN A 211 -2.00 -16.25 -11.40
N LEU A 212 -2.24 -15.22 -10.57
CA LEU A 212 -1.77 -13.86 -10.79
C LEU A 212 -0.24 -13.75 -10.67
N VAL A 213 0.37 -14.46 -9.71
CA VAL A 213 1.83 -14.54 -9.59
C VAL A 213 2.42 -15.17 -10.86
N GLU A 214 1.96 -16.36 -11.25
CA GLU A 214 2.47 -17.10 -12.40
C GLU A 214 2.28 -16.35 -13.73
N ALA A 215 1.19 -15.57 -13.84
CA ALA A 215 0.93 -14.75 -15.03
C ALA A 215 1.98 -13.64 -15.26
N THR A 216 2.72 -13.23 -14.22
CA THR A 216 3.83 -12.28 -14.35
C THR A 216 5.15 -12.95 -14.75
N GLY A 217 5.19 -14.29 -14.79
CA GLY A 217 6.41 -15.07 -14.94
C GLY A 217 7.22 -15.23 -13.65
N ALA A 218 6.62 -14.88 -12.49
CA ALA A 218 7.18 -15.22 -11.18
C ALA A 218 6.80 -16.65 -10.78
N THR A 219 7.52 -17.21 -9.83
CA THR A 219 7.23 -18.54 -9.29
C THR A 219 6.37 -18.44 -8.03
N TYR A 220 5.21 -19.10 -8.02
CA TYR A 220 4.39 -19.21 -6.81
C TYR A 220 4.87 -20.32 -5.90
N LEU A 221 5.03 -20.02 -4.62
CA LEU A 221 5.41 -20.94 -3.56
C LEU A 221 4.26 -21.13 -2.56
N ASP A 222 3.84 -22.38 -2.34
CA ASP A 222 2.80 -22.71 -1.36
C ASP A 222 3.39 -22.75 0.05
N GLY A 223 3.11 -21.72 0.86
CA GLY A 223 3.64 -21.58 2.21
C GLY A 223 3.09 -22.59 3.23
N ARG A 224 2.14 -23.45 2.85
CA ARG A 224 1.69 -24.58 3.66
C ARG A 224 2.63 -25.78 3.55
N GLU A 225 3.39 -25.86 2.45
CA GLU A 225 4.31 -26.94 2.13
C GLU A 225 5.78 -26.55 2.32
N ILE A 226 6.08 -25.23 2.35
CA ILE A 226 7.44 -24.69 2.30
C ILE A 226 7.71 -23.86 3.55
N GLU A 227 8.79 -24.19 4.24
CA GLU A 227 9.33 -23.38 5.34
C GLU A 227 10.26 -22.29 4.79
N ILE A 228 10.02 -21.04 5.18
CA ILE A 228 10.79 -19.87 4.74
C ILE A 228 12.30 -20.06 4.98
N ALA A 229 12.69 -20.61 6.13
CA ALA A 229 14.09 -20.84 6.49
C ALA A 229 14.81 -21.86 5.57
N LYS A 230 14.08 -22.68 4.80
CA LYS A 230 14.65 -23.65 3.85
C LYS A 230 14.82 -23.08 2.44
N LEU A 231 14.20 -21.95 2.13
CA LEU A 231 14.21 -21.34 0.80
C LEU A 231 15.62 -21.01 0.28
N PRO A 232 16.58 -20.51 1.08
CA PRO A 232 17.93 -20.26 0.57
C PRO A 232 18.65 -21.49 0.00
N ARG A 233 18.31 -22.68 0.47
CA ARG A 233 18.87 -23.93 -0.06
C ARG A 233 18.33 -24.29 -1.45
N GLN A 234 17.16 -23.78 -1.80
CA GLN A 234 16.49 -24.07 -3.07
C GLN A 234 16.70 -22.93 -4.09
N LEU A 235 16.68 -21.68 -3.62
CA LEU A 235 16.69 -20.49 -4.45
C LEU A 235 18.07 -19.83 -4.54
N GLY A 236 19.02 -20.22 -3.68
CA GLY A 236 20.32 -19.56 -3.58
C GLY A 236 20.28 -18.31 -2.73
N ASN A 237 21.14 -17.33 -3.05
CA ASN A 237 21.21 -16.08 -2.32
C ASN A 237 19.96 -15.23 -2.58
N LEU A 238 19.20 -14.92 -1.52
CA LEU A 238 18.05 -14.01 -1.62
C LEU A 238 18.55 -12.58 -1.45
N ASP A 239 18.66 -11.85 -2.57
CA ASP A 239 19.16 -10.47 -2.59
C ASP A 239 18.14 -9.48 -2.03
N LEU A 240 16.84 -9.77 -2.24
CA LEU A 240 15.73 -8.99 -1.71
C LEU A 240 14.65 -9.89 -1.13
N ILE A 241 14.16 -9.52 0.05
CA ILE A 241 12.90 -10.04 0.57
C ILE A 241 11.95 -8.85 0.79
N VAL A 242 10.75 -8.90 0.20
CA VAL A 242 9.66 -7.95 0.46
C VAL A 242 8.63 -8.64 1.35
N GLN A 243 8.52 -8.20 2.60
CA GLN A 243 7.55 -8.73 3.55
C GLN A 243 6.26 -7.86 3.49
N ALA A 244 5.20 -8.43 2.92
CA ALA A 244 3.91 -7.79 2.69
C ALA A 244 2.75 -8.51 3.41
N THR A 245 3.02 -9.14 4.56
CA THR A 245 2.03 -9.82 5.39
C THR A 245 1.81 -9.07 6.70
N GLY A 246 0.64 -9.24 7.32
CA GLY A 246 0.38 -8.75 8.68
C GLY A 246 0.93 -9.68 9.78
N SER A 247 2.05 -10.40 9.54
CA SER A 247 2.58 -11.40 10.47
C SER A 247 4.00 -11.11 10.92
N SER A 248 4.18 -10.73 12.20
CA SER A 248 5.51 -10.56 12.81
C SER A 248 6.34 -11.84 12.75
N ALA A 249 5.72 -13.02 12.88
CA ALA A 249 6.44 -14.29 12.79
C ALA A 249 7.10 -14.47 11.42
N VAL A 250 6.40 -14.11 10.34
CA VAL A 250 6.92 -14.14 8.97
C VAL A 250 8.06 -13.14 8.80
N ALA A 251 7.97 -11.94 9.40
CA ALA A 251 9.04 -10.95 9.35
C ALA A 251 10.34 -11.45 9.98
N PHE A 252 10.27 -12.09 11.15
CA PHE A 252 11.45 -12.66 11.81
C PHE A 252 11.99 -13.90 11.08
N GLN A 253 11.13 -14.75 10.51
CA GLN A 253 11.59 -15.87 9.67
C GLN A 253 12.30 -15.38 8.40
N ALA A 254 11.83 -14.25 7.83
CA ALA A 254 12.47 -13.63 6.68
C ALA A 254 13.91 -13.17 6.97
N MET A 255 14.19 -12.68 8.19
CA MET A 255 15.55 -12.29 8.59
C MET A 255 16.54 -13.45 8.50
N SER A 256 16.12 -14.66 8.90
CA SER A 256 16.96 -15.87 8.81
C SER A 256 17.09 -16.40 7.38
N ALA A 257 16.14 -16.13 6.50
CA ALA A 257 16.20 -16.55 5.10
C ALA A 257 16.95 -15.56 4.19
N LEU A 258 17.25 -14.37 4.67
CA LEU A 258 17.90 -13.33 3.88
C LEU A 258 19.30 -13.76 3.46
N GLY A 259 19.66 -13.52 2.21
CA GLY A 259 20.97 -13.85 1.67
C GLY A 259 22.10 -12.95 2.19
N VAL A 260 23.33 -13.33 1.88
CA VAL A 260 24.51 -12.46 2.15
C VAL A 260 24.37 -11.18 1.31
N ASN A 261 24.63 -10.02 1.92
CA ASN A 261 24.41 -8.69 1.37
C ASN A 261 22.95 -8.37 1.03
N GLY A 262 22.01 -9.25 1.39
CA GLY A 262 20.59 -9.10 1.08
C GLY A 262 19.93 -7.95 1.84
N VAL A 263 18.79 -7.52 1.31
CA VAL A 263 17.94 -6.45 1.86
C VAL A 263 16.56 -7.01 2.16
N LEU A 264 16.06 -6.82 3.39
CA LEU A 264 14.69 -7.13 3.78
C LEU A 264 13.90 -5.84 3.97
N CYS A 265 12.90 -5.65 3.13
CA CYS A 265 11.95 -4.54 3.21
C CYS A 265 10.67 -5.00 3.92
N LEU A 266 10.35 -4.38 5.06
CA LEU A 266 9.16 -4.64 5.85
C LEU A 266 8.07 -3.61 5.46
N LEU A 267 7.02 -4.06 4.80
CA LEU A 267 5.84 -3.27 4.43
C LEU A 267 4.61 -3.65 5.26
N GLY A 268 4.53 -4.90 5.71
CA GLY A 268 3.40 -5.39 6.50
C GLY A 268 3.47 -4.94 7.96
N VAL A 269 2.37 -4.42 8.48
CA VAL A 269 2.21 -3.99 9.88
C VAL A 269 1.43 -5.04 10.67
N SER A 270 1.85 -5.29 11.91
CA SER A 270 1.17 -6.17 12.87
C SER A 270 0.83 -5.37 14.12
N THR A 271 -0.45 -5.33 14.53
CA THR A 271 -0.96 -4.47 15.62
C THR A 271 -1.33 -5.24 16.89
N GLY A 272 -1.42 -6.55 16.86
CA GLY A 272 -2.07 -7.35 17.91
C GLY A 272 -1.30 -7.58 19.21
N GLY A 273 -0.16 -6.92 19.47
CA GLY A 273 0.63 -7.08 20.72
C GLY A 273 1.20 -8.49 20.95
N LYS A 274 1.27 -9.32 19.92
CA LYS A 274 1.77 -10.71 20.01
C LYS A 274 3.26 -10.73 20.36
N GLN A 275 3.62 -11.50 21.37
CA GLN A 275 5.01 -11.79 21.71
C GLN A 275 5.49 -13.04 20.99
N LEU A 276 6.76 -13.01 20.56
CA LEU A 276 7.42 -14.13 19.86
C LEU A 276 8.73 -14.45 20.57
N GLU A 277 9.02 -15.74 20.73
CA GLU A 277 10.35 -16.23 21.07
C GLU A 277 11.17 -16.38 19.81
N ILE A 278 12.36 -15.80 19.77
CA ILE A 278 13.25 -15.78 18.61
C ILE A 278 14.65 -16.21 18.99
N ALA A 279 15.39 -16.82 18.04
CA ALA A 279 16.81 -17.16 18.19
C ALA A 279 17.69 -15.90 17.99
N ALA A 280 17.68 -14.99 18.97
CA ALA A 280 18.24 -13.64 18.84
C ALA A 280 19.74 -13.64 18.50
N ASP A 281 20.57 -14.49 19.15
CA ASP A 281 22.00 -14.56 18.89
C ASP A 281 22.30 -15.06 17.47
N HIS A 282 21.50 -16.00 16.98
CA HIS A 282 21.62 -16.50 15.62
C HIS A 282 21.28 -15.42 14.59
N ILE A 283 20.18 -14.72 14.78
CA ILE A 283 19.79 -13.61 13.89
C ILE A 283 20.88 -12.53 13.91
N ASN A 284 21.35 -12.10 15.08
CA ASN A 284 22.42 -11.09 15.19
C ASN A 284 23.70 -11.52 14.47
N MET A 285 24.15 -12.76 14.67
CA MET A 285 25.34 -13.30 14.00
C MET A 285 25.16 -13.27 12.47
N GLU A 286 24.02 -13.74 11.95
CA GLU A 286 23.76 -13.75 10.51
C GLU A 286 23.66 -12.34 9.92
N MET A 287 23.05 -11.39 10.63
CA MET A 287 22.99 -9.99 10.21
C MET A 287 24.38 -9.39 10.05
N VAL A 288 25.23 -9.55 11.05
CA VAL A 288 26.61 -8.99 11.07
C VAL A 288 27.50 -9.67 10.03
N GLN A 289 27.60 -11.00 10.06
CA GLN A 289 28.47 -11.76 9.17
C GLN A 289 28.02 -11.72 7.72
N GLY A 290 26.71 -11.61 7.49
CA GLY A 290 26.11 -11.54 6.16
C GLY A 290 26.02 -10.13 5.58
N ASN A 291 26.44 -9.07 6.26
CA ASN A 291 26.23 -7.67 5.85
C ASN A 291 24.77 -7.42 5.42
N ARG A 292 23.80 -7.98 6.15
CA ARG A 292 22.37 -7.92 5.81
C ARG A 292 21.77 -6.59 6.24
N VAL A 293 20.75 -6.10 5.52
CA VAL A 293 19.99 -4.91 5.86
C VAL A 293 18.54 -5.28 6.10
N VAL A 294 17.96 -4.79 7.19
CA VAL A 294 16.53 -4.85 7.46
C VAL A 294 16.01 -3.43 7.68
N PHE A 295 14.97 -3.03 6.97
CA PHE A 295 14.37 -1.73 7.15
C PHE A 295 12.84 -1.80 7.02
N GLY A 296 12.14 -0.89 7.69
CA GLY A 296 10.71 -0.67 7.53
C GLY A 296 10.43 0.50 6.59
N SER A 297 9.34 0.41 5.84
CA SER A 297 8.89 1.50 4.97
C SER A 297 7.38 1.70 5.14
N VAL A 298 6.97 2.95 5.34
CA VAL A 298 5.57 3.36 5.53
C VAL A 298 5.31 4.66 4.78
N SER A 299 4.09 4.84 4.27
CA SER A 299 3.67 6.03 3.55
C SER A 299 4.53 6.30 2.30
N SER A 300 4.16 7.31 1.53
CA SER A 300 4.86 7.71 0.31
C SER A 300 4.64 9.19 0.04
N ASN A 301 5.52 9.79 -0.76
CA ASN A 301 5.43 11.19 -1.18
C ASN A 301 4.92 11.31 -2.63
N ARG A 302 4.77 12.55 -3.11
CA ARG A 302 4.28 12.83 -4.46
C ARG A 302 5.08 12.11 -5.55
N GLY A 303 6.42 12.10 -5.47
CA GLY A 303 7.26 11.43 -6.48
C GLY A 303 7.00 9.92 -6.56
N HIS A 304 6.71 9.28 -5.41
CA HIS A 304 6.32 7.86 -5.39
C HIS A 304 4.96 7.62 -6.04
N PHE A 305 3.97 8.52 -5.84
CA PHE A 305 2.66 8.44 -6.52
C PHE A 305 2.80 8.63 -8.04
N GLU A 306 3.58 9.59 -8.49
CA GLU A 306 3.86 9.81 -9.92
C GLU A 306 4.54 8.59 -10.55
N ARG A 307 5.53 8.01 -9.89
CA ARG A 307 6.16 6.75 -10.34
C ARG A 307 5.19 5.58 -10.30
N ALA A 308 4.31 5.51 -9.30
CA ALA A 308 3.27 4.47 -9.21
C ALA A 308 2.31 4.50 -10.41
N ILE A 309 1.88 5.69 -10.84
CA ILE A 309 1.02 5.85 -12.02
C ILE A 309 1.75 5.35 -13.28
N ALA A 310 3.02 5.71 -13.46
CA ALA A 310 3.82 5.21 -14.56
C ALA A 310 3.97 3.68 -14.51
N LEU A 311 4.22 3.12 -13.31
CA LEU A 311 4.34 1.68 -13.10
C LEU A 311 3.03 0.93 -13.40
N LEU A 312 1.87 1.48 -13.03
CA LEU A 312 0.57 0.90 -13.38
C LEU A 312 0.40 0.81 -14.91
N ALA A 313 0.82 1.84 -15.65
CA ALA A 313 0.78 1.83 -17.11
C ALA A 313 1.76 0.79 -17.71
N GLU A 314 2.97 0.66 -17.14
CA GLU A 314 3.95 -0.36 -17.56
C GLU A 314 3.43 -1.78 -17.31
N ILE A 315 2.78 -2.04 -16.14
CA ILE A 315 2.16 -3.33 -15.80
C ILE A 315 1.03 -3.64 -16.78
N GLU A 316 0.13 -2.69 -17.04
CA GLU A 316 -0.99 -2.89 -17.96
C GLU A 316 -0.51 -3.15 -19.40
N GLN A 317 0.54 -2.47 -19.84
CA GLN A 317 1.16 -2.71 -21.14
C GLN A 317 1.80 -4.12 -21.21
N ARG A 318 2.45 -4.56 -20.14
CA ARG A 318 3.18 -5.84 -20.12
C ARG A 318 2.24 -7.04 -19.95
N TRP A 319 1.21 -6.89 -19.12
CA TRP A 319 0.21 -7.92 -18.81
C TRP A 319 -1.22 -7.33 -18.87
N PRO A 320 -1.77 -7.15 -20.08
CA PRO A 320 -3.08 -6.52 -20.25
C PRO A 320 -4.18 -7.20 -19.45
N GLY A 321 -4.95 -6.40 -18.69
CA GLY A 321 -6.04 -6.87 -17.84
C GLY A 321 -5.61 -7.52 -16.52
N TRP A 322 -4.31 -7.63 -16.23
CA TRP A 322 -3.83 -8.22 -14.97
C TRP A 322 -4.24 -7.37 -13.76
N LEU A 323 -4.11 -6.04 -13.85
CA LEU A 323 -4.48 -5.12 -12.78
C LEU A 323 -5.96 -5.19 -12.43
N ALA A 324 -6.83 -5.32 -13.42
CA ALA A 324 -8.28 -5.44 -13.20
C ALA A 324 -8.65 -6.68 -12.37
N ARG A 325 -7.88 -7.77 -12.48
CA ARG A 325 -8.08 -9.01 -11.72
C ARG A 325 -7.70 -8.90 -10.24
N LEU A 326 -6.96 -7.85 -9.83
CA LEU A 326 -6.68 -7.60 -8.42
C LEU A 326 -7.91 -7.06 -7.69
N ILE A 327 -8.78 -6.33 -8.38
CA ILE A 327 -10.02 -5.79 -7.80
C ILE A 327 -11.08 -6.89 -7.83
N THR A 328 -11.12 -7.69 -6.76
CA THR A 328 -11.96 -8.89 -6.69
C THR A 328 -13.33 -8.65 -6.08
N ARG A 329 -13.54 -7.47 -5.48
CA ARG A 329 -14.83 -7.11 -4.88
C ARG A 329 -15.11 -5.63 -5.07
N ARG A 330 -16.30 -5.30 -5.58
CA ARG A 330 -16.83 -3.94 -5.69
C ARG A 330 -18.12 -3.84 -4.91
N LEU A 331 -18.28 -2.81 -4.10
CA LEU A 331 -19.45 -2.58 -3.25
C LEU A 331 -19.87 -1.10 -3.34
N PRO A 332 -21.17 -0.79 -3.23
CA PRO A 332 -21.64 0.58 -3.08
C PRO A 332 -21.29 1.12 -1.68
N LEU A 333 -21.26 2.44 -1.52
CA LEU A 333 -20.98 3.09 -0.23
C LEU A 333 -21.91 2.58 0.89
N ALA A 334 -23.17 2.28 0.58
CA ALA A 334 -24.12 1.78 1.58
C ALA A 334 -23.67 0.47 2.26
N ASP A 335 -22.87 -0.33 1.55
CA ASP A 335 -22.38 -1.64 2.00
C ASP A 335 -20.92 -1.63 2.47
N PHE A 336 -20.29 -0.45 2.63
CA PHE A 336 -18.86 -0.36 2.93
C PHE A 336 -18.45 -1.10 4.23
N ALA A 337 -19.33 -1.18 5.23
CA ALA A 337 -19.07 -1.93 6.46
C ALA A 337 -18.78 -3.42 6.18
N ASN A 338 -19.31 -3.99 5.10
CA ASN A 338 -19.00 -5.35 4.69
C ASN A 338 -17.57 -5.47 4.09
N ALA A 339 -17.04 -4.38 3.55
CA ALA A 339 -15.67 -4.33 3.04
C ALA A 339 -14.62 -4.45 4.14
N LEU A 340 -14.95 -4.02 5.37
CA LEU A 340 -14.07 -4.04 6.54
C LEU A 340 -13.98 -5.43 7.21
N ARG A 341 -14.67 -6.43 6.67
CA ARG A 341 -14.62 -7.81 7.17
C ARG A 341 -13.58 -8.62 6.40
N PRO A 342 -12.72 -9.38 7.10
CA PRO A 342 -11.76 -10.27 6.45
C PRO A 342 -12.47 -11.23 5.50
N ALA A 343 -11.91 -11.38 4.28
CA ALA A 343 -12.39 -12.33 3.29
C ALA A 343 -11.17 -12.95 2.57
N PRO A 344 -10.84 -14.24 2.85
CA PRO A 344 -9.58 -14.86 2.41
C PRO A 344 -9.34 -14.85 0.89
N ASP A 345 -10.43 -14.92 0.12
CA ASP A 345 -10.38 -14.96 -1.35
C ASP A 345 -10.38 -13.56 -1.99
N VAL A 346 -10.53 -12.51 -1.18
CA VAL A 346 -10.51 -11.13 -1.67
C VAL A 346 -9.08 -10.62 -1.70
N ILE A 347 -8.66 -10.05 -2.84
CA ILE A 347 -7.35 -9.40 -3.01
C ILE A 347 -7.48 -7.91 -2.72
N LYS A 348 -8.36 -7.21 -3.44
CA LYS A 348 -8.69 -5.80 -3.22
C LYS A 348 -10.20 -5.60 -3.27
N THR A 349 -10.72 -4.89 -2.27
CA THR A 349 -12.08 -4.36 -2.28
C THR A 349 -12.07 -2.89 -2.69
N VAL A 350 -13.03 -2.50 -3.51
CA VAL A 350 -13.23 -1.12 -3.93
C VAL A 350 -14.67 -0.71 -3.60
N ILE A 351 -14.84 0.48 -3.04
CA ILE A 351 -16.13 1.11 -2.81
C ILE A 351 -16.40 2.08 -3.96
N GLU A 352 -17.51 1.87 -4.65
CA GLU A 352 -17.99 2.74 -5.72
C GLU A 352 -18.81 3.89 -5.12
N MET A 353 -18.36 5.12 -5.42
CA MET A 353 -18.97 6.36 -4.96
C MET A 353 -19.88 6.88 -6.07
N SER A 354 -21.13 6.46 -6.07
CA SER A 354 -22.15 6.82 -7.10
C SER A 354 -22.96 8.04 -6.70
#